data_a7007675f19dc11135677f8c97b6f52b
#
_entry.id   a7007675f19dc11135677f8c97b6f52b
#
_cell.length_a   1.000
_cell.length_b   1.000
_cell.length_c   1.000
_cell.angle_alpha   90.00
_cell.angle_beta   90.00
_cell.angle_gamma   90.00
#
_symmetry.space_group_name_H-M   'P 1'
#
loop_
_entity.id
_entity.type
_entity.pdbx_description
1 polymer ?
#
loop_
_entity_poly.entity_id
_entity_poly.type
_entity_poly.pdbx_seq_one_letter_code
_entity_poly.pdbx_strand_id
1 'polypeptide(L)'
;MIEFSGQLFYTVIMNTESVVEFLGNVPLLQRLPSSSLKRIAEVVVFKRYERGDYVVRKNQDVDGVYFLLEGQAQVLRSAGEEDSQQFLLKRFDFFGPGIFGDVYSADVVAVSELTCLLFMSDHRALLETKSVSDSDNQPCLVEHILYLEPLDLNVFRGFTPPNAPTYGKVYGGQLVGQALAAASKTVENMKIVHNLHSYFLLVGEINIPIIFEVIRLRDGNNFATRRVDARQKGKTIFILFASFQRKQQGFIHQESIMPHTPAPEMLLPREEMLERRITDPLLPRDYRNKVAIEINASFPIDIRFCEPNYSTEQTKSPPRLKYWFRAKGKLSDADQALHRCVVAYASDLIFASISLNPHRREGMSVAALSLDHSMWFHRPLRADDWLLFVIVSPIASESRGFATGKMFNRKGEFVCAAGGIIDARSCAKRSCDYKALLRREALKS
;
A
#
# COMPACT_ATOMS: atom_id res chain seq x y z
N MET A 1 -43.95 -34.45 39.00
CA MET A 1 -42.90 -33.61 39.56
C MET A 1 -41.72 -33.67 38.60
N ILE A 2 -41.55 -32.61 37.85
CA ILE A 2 -40.41 -32.41 36.90
C ILE A 2 -39.62 -31.26 37.50
N GLU A 3 -38.42 -31.54 38.01
CA GLU A 3 -37.46 -30.56 38.50
C GLU A 3 -36.87 -29.81 37.31
N PHE A 4 -37.16 -28.51 37.20
CA PHE A 4 -36.42 -27.61 36.38
C PHE A 4 -35.26 -27.06 37.19
N SER A 5 -34.02 -27.49 36.86
CA SER A 5 -32.80 -26.92 37.38
C SER A 5 -32.63 -25.49 36.78
N GLY A 6 -32.87 -24.50 37.60
CA GLY A 6 -32.68 -23.08 37.25
C GLY A 6 -31.18 -22.74 37.19
N GLN A 7 -30.64 -22.63 36.00
CA GLN A 7 -29.39 -21.87 35.79
C GLN A 7 -29.75 -20.38 35.64
N LEU A 8 -29.45 -19.59 36.65
CA LEU A 8 -29.51 -18.13 36.58
C LEU A 8 -28.44 -17.65 35.60
N PHE A 9 -28.88 -17.31 34.40
CA PHE A 9 -28.04 -16.59 33.43
C PHE A 9 -27.90 -15.14 33.87
N TYR A 10 -26.82 -14.76 34.54
CA TYR A 10 -26.40 -13.36 34.62
C TYR A 10 -25.92 -12.95 33.20
N THR A 11 -26.87 -12.51 32.41
CA THR A 11 -26.54 -11.79 31.16
C THR A 11 -26.17 -10.39 31.56
N VAL A 12 -24.88 -10.08 31.62
CA VAL A 12 -24.45 -8.68 31.55
C VAL A 12 -24.84 -8.21 30.16
N ILE A 13 -26.00 -7.60 30.06
CA ILE A 13 -26.45 -6.92 28.84
C ILE A 13 -25.61 -5.66 28.76
N MET A 14 -24.48 -5.75 28.01
CA MET A 14 -23.79 -4.54 27.60
C MET A 14 -24.79 -3.74 26.76
N ASN A 15 -24.97 -2.47 27.12
CA ASN A 15 -25.81 -1.58 26.31
C ASN A 15 -25.08 -1.32 24.96
N THR A 16 -25.82 -0.94 23.94
CA THR A 16 -25.27 -0.67 22.60
C THR A 16 -24.15 0.37 22.63
N GLU A 17 -24.21 1.34 23.55
CA GLU A 17 -23.18 2.37 23.70
C GLU A 17 -21.83 1.79 24.15
N SER A 18 -21.82 0.87 25.11
CA SER A 18 -20.60 0.18 25.55
C SER A 18 -20.00 -0.70 24.45
N VAL A 19 -20.85 -1.33 23.64
CA VAL A 19 -20.38 -2.09 22.45
C VAL A 19 -19.76 -1.15 21.41
N VAL A 20 -20.36 -0.01 21.14
CA VAL A 20 -19.83 1.01 20.22
C VAL A 20 -18.48 1.55 20.71
N GLU A 21 -18.36 1.84 22.01
CA GLU A 21 -17.10 2.28 22.62
C GLU A 21 -16.02 1.20 22.48
N PHE A 22 -16.34 -0.05 22.75
CA PHE A 22 -15.41 -1.18 22.56
C PHE A 22 -14.99 -1.29 21.11
N LEU A 23 -15.93 -1.31 20.16
CA LEU A 23 -15.63 -1.44 18.71
C LEU A 23 -14.77 -0.28 18.21
N GLY A 24 -14.95 0.93 18.72
CA GLY A 24 -14.11 2.10 18.39
C GLY A 24 -12.64 1.96 18.79
N ASN A 25 -12.33 1.06 19.75
CA ASN A 25 -10.96 0.76 20.16
C ASN A 25 -10.33 -0.42 19.40
N VAL A 26 -11.10 -1.14 18.56
CA VAL A 26 -10.58 -2.22 17.72
C VAL A 26 -9.86 -1.66 16.51
N PRO A 27 -8.56 -1.95 16.29
CA PRO A 27 -7.76 -1.35 15.20
C PRO A 27 -8.40 -1.47 13.81
N LEU A 28 -9.04 -2.59 13.51
CA LEU A 28 -9.75 -2.83 12.23
C LEU A 28 -10.87 -1.81 11.98
N LEU A 29 -11.55 -1.35 13.04
CA LEU A 29 -12.77 -0.56 12.96
C LEU A 29 -12.56 0.94 13.18
N GLN A 30 -11.37 1.38 13.61
CA GLN A 30 -11.06 2.79 13.91
C GLN A 30 -11.28 3.74 12.74
N ARG A 31 -11.27 3.23 11.51
CA ARG A 31 -11.55 4.01 10.29
C ARG A 31 -13.03 4.31 10.07
N LEU A 32 -13.90 3.58 10.74
CA LEU A 32 -15.34 3.69 10.49
C LEU A 32 -15.93 4.89 11.26
N PRO A 33 -16.88 5.63 10.67
CA PRO A 33 -17.60 6.66 11.37
C PRO A 33 -18.47 6.05 12.47
N SER A 34 -18.78 6.82 13.51
CA SER A 34 -19.60 6.38 14.64
C SER A 34 -20.96 5.81 14.22
N SER A 35 -21.55 6.28 13.13
CA SER A 35 -22.79 5.73 12.56
C SER A 35 -22.64 4.30 12.07
N SER A 36 -21.51 3.96 11.46
CA SER A 36 -21.20 2.58 11.02
C SER A 36 -20.93 1.69 12.23
N LEU A 37 -20.20 2.18 13.25
CA LEU A 37 -19.95 1.43 14.48
C LEU A 37 -21.26 1.10 15.21
N LYS A 38 -22.23 2.02 15.24
CA LYS A 38 -23.58 1.76 15.79
C LYS A 38 -24.29 0.63 15.05
N ARG A 39 -24.28 0.66 13.71
CA ARG A 39 -24.89 -0.40 12.89
C ARG A 39 -24.21 -1.76 13.10
N ILE A 40 -22.88 -1.78 13.26
CA ILE A 40 -22.15 -3.01 13.59
C ILE A 40 -22.54 -3.50 14.98
N ALA A 41 -22.63 -2.61 15.97
CA ALA A 41 -23.05 -2.96 17.34
C ALA A 41 -24.47 -3.57 17.42
N GLU A 42 -25.36 -3.25 16.47
CA GLU A 42 -26.71 -3.81 16.38
C GLU A 42 -26.76 -5.24 15.83
N VAL A 43 -25.72 -5.67 15.09
CA VAL A 43 -25.70 -6.98 14.39
C VAL A 43 -24.67 -7.98 14.92
N VAL A 44 -23.78 -7.55 15.83
CA VAL A 44 -22.81 -8.48 16.44
C VAL A 44 -23.48 -9.45 17.41
N VAL A 45 -22.98 -10.68 17.42
CA VAL A 45 -23.47 -11.77 18.27
C VAL A 45 -22.46 -12.05 19.37
N PHE A 46 -22.92 -12.11 20.63
CA PHE A 46 -22.07 -12.49 21.76
C PHE A 46 -21.83 -14.00 21.76
N LYS A 47 -20.57 -14.40 21.83
CA LYS A 47 -20.13 -15.79 21.98
C LYS A 47 -19.28 -15.93 23.23
N ARG A 48 -19.53 -16.99 24.03
CA ARG A 48 -18.79 -17.31 25.25
C ARG A 48 -18.15 -18.67 25.12
N TYR A 49 -16.95 -18.79 25.63
CA TYR A 49 -16.13 -20.01 25.59
C TYR A 49 -15.49 -20.23 26.94
N GLU A 50 -15.44 -21.49 27.36
CA GLU A 50 -14.68 -21.90 28.54
C GLU A 50 -13.21 -22.11 28.17
N ARG A 51 -12.33 -22.15 29.19
CA ARG A 51 -10.93 -22.46 28.97
C ARG A 51 -10.78 -23.85 28.35
N GLY A 52 -10.09 -23.91 27.21
CA GLY A 52 -9.85 -25.13 26.42
C GLY A 52 -10.81 -25.30 25.24
N ASP A 53 -11.86 -24.48 25.15
CA ASP A 53 -12.76 -24.53 23.99
C ASP A 53 -12.10 -24.03 22.72
N TYR A 54 -12.44 -24.67 21.60
CA TYR A 54 -12.10 -24.16 20.29
C TYR A 54 -13.07 -23.05 19.92
N VAL A 55 -12.55 -21.85 19.69
CA VAL A 55 -13.33 -20.72 19.16
C VAL A 55 -13.63 -20.95 17.69
N VAL A 56 -12.60 -21.38 16.93
CA VAL A 56 -12.70 -21.86 15.54
C VAL A 56 -11.69 -22.97 15.30
N ARG A 57 -11.97 -23.83 14.31
CA ARG A 57 -11.05 -24.88 13.87
C ARG A 57 -10.48 -24.59 12.49
N LYS A 58 -9.23 -24.96 12.27
CA LYS A 58 -8.59 -24.91 10.96
C LYS A 58 -9.42 -25.66 9.92
N ASN A 59 -9.56 -25.09 8.74
CA ASN A 59 -10.38 -25.58 7.61
C ASN A 59 -11.91 -25.60 7.88
N GLN A 60 -12.38 -25.04 8.98
CA GLN A 60 -13.80 -24.75 9.19
C GLN A 60 -14.22 -23.58 8.32
N ASP A 61 -15.45 -23.62 7.80
CA ASP A 61 -16.04 -22.51 7.05
C ASP A 61 -16.09 -21.24 7.89
N VAL A 62 -15.80 -20.10 7.24
CA VAL A 62 -15.79 -18.80 7.92
C VAL A 62 -17.21 -18.32 8.16
N ASP A 63 -17.57 -18.15 9.43
CA ASP A 63 -18.84 -17.54 9.86
C ASP A 63 -18.72 -16.00 10.05
N GLY A 64 -17.52 -15.46 10.28
CA GLY A 64 -17.33 -14.03 10.43
C GLY A 64 -15.99 -13.61 11.01
N VAL A 65 -15.95 -12.41 11.55
CA VAL A 65 -14.82 -11.82 12.27
C VAL A 65 -15.14 -11.81 13.76
N TYR A 66 -14.23 -12.34 14.57
CA TYR A 66 -14.31 -12.37 16.02
C TYR A 66 -13.52 -11.21 16.62
N PHE A 67 -14.15 -10.44 17.51
CA PHE A 67 -13.51 -9.40 18.32
C PHE A 67 -13.47 -9.86 19.78
N LEU A 68 -12.30 -9.88 20.39
CA LEU A 68 -12.14 -10.34 21.78
C LEU A 68 -12.53 -9.21 22.74
N LEU A 69 -13.66 -9.41 23.42
CA LEU A 69 -14.19 -8.45 24.38
C LEU A 69 -13.55 -8.63 25.78
N GLU A 70 -13.45 -9.88 26.25
CA GLU A 70 -12.85 -10.26 27.52
C GLU A 70 -12.14 -11.61 27.39
N GLY A 71 -11.11 -11.86 28.22
CA GLY A 71 -10.34 -13.10 28.21
C GLY A 71 -9.22 -13.11 27.18
N GLN A 72 -8.70 -14.33 26.94
CA GLN A 72 -7.56 -14.57 26.05
C GLN A 72 -7.77 -15.82 25.23
N ALA A 73 -7.26 -15.82 24.00
CA ALA A 73 -7.23 -16.98 23.12
C ALA A 73 -5.85 -17.17 22.48
N GLN A 74 -5.45 -18.41 22.25
CA GLN A 74 -4.20 -18.79 21.63
C GLN A 74 -4.45 -19.31 20.21
N VAL A 75 -3.70 -18.77 19.25
CA VAL A 75 -3.64 -19.32 17.89
C VAL A 75 -2.66 -20.50 17.91
N LEU A 76 -3.14 -21.68 17.51
CA LEU A 76 -2.29 -22.88 17.43
C LEU A 76 -1.51 -22.89 16.12
N ARG A 77 -0.19 -23.00 16.23
CA ARG A 77 0.75 -23.08 15.10
C ARG A 77 1.46 -24.44 15.11
N SER A 78 2.03 -24.82 13.96
CA SER A 78 2.85 -26.04 13.87
C SER A 78 4.06 -25.94 14.81
N ALA A 79 4.41 -27.02 15.48
CA ALA A 79 5.47 -27.06 16.50
C ALA A 79 6.82 -26.59 15.94
N GLY A 80 7.46 -25.63 16.61
CA GLY A 80 8.83 -25.16 16.35
C GLY A 80 9.05 -23.64 16.31
N GLU A 81 8.04 -22.82 16.58
CA GLU A 81 8.18 -21.37 16.51
C GLU A 81 8.07 -20.70 17.89
N GLU A 82 9.16 -20.03 18.32
CA GLU A 82 9.42 -19.61 19.72
C GLU A 82 8.65 -18.38 20.22
N ASP A 83 7.91 -17.60 19.42
CA ASP A 83 7.26 -16.37 19.91
C ASP A 83 5.76 -16.53 20.17
N SER A 84 5.44 -17.20 21.28
CA SER A 84 4.06 -17.44 21.70
C SER A 84 3.24 -16.18 22.01
N GLN A 85 3.89 -15.07 22.38
CA GLN A 85 3.20 -13.83 22.78
C GLN A 85 2.56 -13.08 21.61
N GLN A 86 3.12 -13.15 20.41
CA GLN A 86 2.56 -12.50 19.21
C GLN A 86 1.28 -13.19 18.71
N PHE A 87 1.05 -14.43 19.15
CA PHE A 87 -0.12 -15.24 18.77
C PHE A 87 -1.10 -15.45 19.93
N LEU A 88 -0.85 -14.82 21.07
CA LEU A 88 -1.79 -14.70 22.17
C LEU A 88 -2.72 -13.50 21.92
N LEU A 89 -3.99 -13.78 21.62
CA LEU A 89 -5.03 -12.79 21.40
C LEU A 89 -5.64 -12.37 22.73
N LYS A 90 -5.89 -11.07 22.88
CA LYS A 90 -6.45 -10.46 24.08
C LYS A 90 -7.47 -9.38 23.73
N ARG A 91 -8.03 -8.73 24.72
CA ARG A 91 -9.01 -7.64 24.53
C ARG A 91 -8.58 -6.67 23.42
N PHE A 92 -9.51 -6.30 22.55
CA PHE A 92 -9.37 -5.50 21.33
C PHE A 92 -8.67 -6.18 20.17
N ASP A 93 -8.11 -7.38 20.36
CA ASP A 93 -7.64 -8.18 19.23
C ASP A 93 -8.84 -8.79 18.49
N PHE A 94 -8.58 -9.20 17.27
CA PHE A 94 -9.60 -9.75 16.38
C PHE A 94 -8.96 -10.77 15.45
N PHE A 95 -9.77 -11.68 14.92
CA PHE A 95 -9.36 -12.60 13.87
C PHE A 95 -10.59 -13.02 13.05
N GLY A 96 -10.32 -13.56 11.85
CA GLY A 96 -11.39 -13.96 10.93
C GLY A 96 -10.82 -14.75 9.77
N PRO A 97 -11.39 -14.62 8.55
CA PRO A 97 -10.89 -15.31 7.38
C PRO A 97 -9.45 -14.88 7.09
N GLY A 98 -8.57 -15.86 6.86
CA GLY A 98 -7.21 -15.61 6.42
C GLY A 98 -7.14 -15.19 4.94
N ILE A 99 -5.90 -15.03 4.45
CA ILE A 99 -5.61 -14.58 3.08
C ILE A 99 -6.23 -15.51 2.02
N PHE A 100 -6.38 -16.80 2.34
CA PHE A 100 -6.68 -17.86 1.39
C PHE A 100 -8.15 -18.23 1.27
N GLY A 101 -9.08 -17.56 1.92
CA GLY A 101 -10.38 -17.84 1.52
C GLY A 101 -11.50 -18.01 2.52
N ASP A 102 -12.37 -18.96 2.22
CA ASP A 102 -13.64 -19.17 2.87
C ASP A 102 -13.55 -20.06 4.13
N VAL A 103 -12.32 -20.47 4.49
CA VAL A 103 -12.07 -21.30 5.68
C VAL A 103 -11.04 -20.65 6.62
N TYR A 104 -11.13 -20.95 7.91
CA TYR A 104 -10.15 -20.49 8.90
C TYR A 104 -8.78 -21.11 8.67
N SER A 105 -7.73 -20.29 8.72
CA SER A 105 -6.34 -20.69 8.46
C SER A 105 -5.69 -21.45 9.62
N ALA A 106 -6.23 -21.30 10.86
CA ALA A 106 -5.67 -21.88 12.08
C ALA A 106 -6.75 -22.27 13.08
N ASP A 107 -6.39 -23.14 14.03
CA ASP A 107 -7.14 -23.37 15.25
C ASP A 107 -6.94 -22.18 16.20
N VAL A 108 -8.01 -21.70 16.82
CA VAL A 108 -7.98 -20.69 17.89
C VAL A 108 -8.67 -21.26 19.11
N VAL A 109 -7.94 -21.32 20.25
CA VAL A 109 -8.40 -21.96 21.49
C VAL A 109 -8.45 -20.92 22.61
N ALA A 110 -9.52 -20.93 23.41
CA ALA A 110 -9.64 -20.11 24.60
C ALA A 110 -8.68 -20.58 25.69
N VAL A 111 -7.81 -19.70 26.18
CA VAL A 111 -6.86 -20.03 27.28
C VAL A 111 -7.33 -19.50 28.64
N SER A 112 -8.40 -18.75 28.66
CA SER A 112 -9.18 -18.33 29.85
C SER A 112 -10.66 -18.40 29.52
N GLU A 113 -11.57 -18.10 30.45
CA GLU A 113 -12.91 -17.71 30.09
C GLU A 113 -12.85 -16.58 29.08
N LEU A 114 -13.58 -16.70 27.97
CA LEU A 114 -13.48 -15.82 26.81
C LEU A 114 -14.87 -15.37 26.37
N THR A 115 -15.02 -14.07 26.18
CA THR A 115 -16.19 -13.48 25.53
C THR A 115 -15.76 -12.77 24.25
N CYS A 116 -16.39 -13.14 23.13
CA CYS A 116 -16.16 -12.53 21.82
C CYS A 116 -17.45 -11.90 21.28
N LEU A 117 -17.27 -10.87 20.46
CA LEU A 117 -18.30 -10.37 19.55
C LEU A 117 -18.04 -10.95 18.17
N LEU A 118 -18.97 -11.74 17.65
CA LEU A 118 -18.93 -12.27 16.28
C LEU A 118 -19.67 -11.30 15.35
N PHE A 119 -18.96 -10.78 14.37
CA PHE A 119 -19.51 -10.03 13.25
C PHE A 119 -19.63 -10.97 12.06
N MET A 120 -20.86 -11.36 11.73
CA MET A 120 -21.15 -12.38 10.72
C MET A 120 -20.80 -11.92 9.31
N SER A 121 -20.35 -12.84 8.47
CA SER A 121 -19.96 -12.59 7.08
C SER A 121 -21.06 -11.94 6.24
N ASP A 122 -22.34 -12.22 6.51
CA ASP A 122 -23.49 -11.66 5.81
C ASP A 122 -23.61 -10.13 5.95
N HIS A 123 -23.00 -9.56 6.99
CA HIS A 123 -23.02 -8.13 7.26
C HIS A 123 -21.75 -7.41 6.77
N ARG A 124 -20.87 -8.07 6.02
CA ARG A 124 -19.58 -7.54 5.56
C ARG A 124 -19.66 -6.16 4.91
N ALA A 125 -20.74 -5.88 4.19
CA ALA A 125 -20.99 -4.57 3.58
C ALA A 125 -20.98 -3.39 4.58
N LEU A 126 -21.18 -3.63 5.89
CA LEU A 126 -21.07 -2.61 6.91
C LEU A 126 -19.61 -2.19 7.23
N LEU A 127 -18.63 -3.04 6.92
CA LEU A 127 -17.20 -2.73 7.03
C LEU A 127 -16.71 -1.89 5.86
N GLU A 128 -17.43 -1.91 4.75
CA GLU A 128 -17.12 -1.08 3.61
C GLU A 128 -17.46 0.36 3.99
N THR A 129 -16.46 1.20 4.23
CA THR A 129 -16.66 2.62 4.01
C THR A 129 -17.13 2.71 2.57
N LYS A 130 -18.36 3.16 2.31
CA LYS A 130 -18.73 3.57 0.96
C LYS A 130 -17.60 4.46 0.49
N SER A 131 -16.66 3.87 -0.25
CA SER A 131 -15.76 4.66 -1.05
C SER A 131 -16.72 5.45 -1.92
N VAL A 132 -16.67 6.77 -1.82
CA VAL A 132 -17.40 7.69 -2.69
C VAL A 132 -16.79 7.56 -4.10
N SER A 133 -16.69 6.33 -4.60
CA SER A 133 -15.96 5.98 -5.81
C SER A 133 -16.85 5.80 -7.03
N ASP A 134 -18.16 5.98 -6.90
CA ASP A 134 -19.09 5.84 -8.03
C ASP A 134 -19.72 7.15 -8.50
N SER A 135 -19.23 8.30 -8.07
CA SER A 135 -19.51 9.54 -8.78
C SER A 135 -18.39 9.77 -9.80
N ASP A 136 -18.67 9.55 -11.06
CA ASP A 136 -17.79 9.87 -12.23
C ASP A 136 -17.29 11.33 -12.27
N ASN A 137 -17.61 12.15 -11.27
CA ASN A 137 -17.36 13.58 -11.21
C ASN A 137 -16.46 14.02 -10.04
N GLN A 138 -15.89 13.11 -9.22
CA GLN A 138 -14.91 13.56 -8.22
C GLN A 138 -13.51 13.70 -8.84
N PRO A 139 -12.77 14.78 -8.49
CA PRO A 139 -11.39 14.93 -8.95
C PRO A 139 -10.56 13.76 -8.44
N CYS A 140 -9.77 13.19 -9.34
CA CYS A 140 -8.92 12.05 -9.05
C CYS A 140 -7.91 12.42 -7.95
N LEU A 141 -7.85 11.66 -6.84
CA LEU A 141 -6.95 11.96 -5.73
C LEU A 141 -5.48 12.09 -6.18
N VAL A 142 -5.04 11.26 -7.15
CA VAL A 142 -3.66 11.37 -7.65
C VAL A 142 -3.41 12.67 -8.40
N GLU A 143 -4.42 13.22 -9.08
CA GLU A 143 -4.33 14.53 -9.72
C GLU A 143 -4.12 15.65 -8.69
N HIS A 144 -4.85 15.57 -7.57
CA HIS A 144 -4.66 16.49 -6.44
C HIS A 144 -3.27 16.37 -5.81
N ILE A 145 -2.75 15.14 -5.66
CA ILE A 145 -1.38 14.90 -5.17
C ILE A 145 -0.33 15.49 -6.11
N LEU A 146 -0.55 15.40 -7.43
CA LEU A 146 0.38 15.88 -8.45
C LEU A 146 0.22 17.35 -8.79
N TYR A 147 -0.79 18.03 -8.22
CA TYR A 147 -1.00 19.45 -8.44
C TYR A 147 0.19 20.28 -7.98
N LEU A 148 0.56 21.26 -8.80
CA LEU A 148 1.63 22.20 -8.54
C LEU A 148 1.13 23.63 -8.69
N GLU A 149 1.36 24.43 -7.65
CA GLU A 149 1.13 25.87 -7.67
C GLU A 149 2.31 26.57 -8.33
N PRO A 150 2.11 27.36 -9.40
CA PRO A 150 3.18 28.15 -9.97
C PRO A 150 3.54 29.31 -9.03
N LEU A 151 4.84 29.48 -8.72
CA LEU A 151 5.34 30.57 -7.92
C LEU A 151 6.02 31.65 -8.79
N ASP A 152 6.76 31.20 -9.80
CA ASP A 152 7.52 32.05 -10.72
C ASP A 152 7.79 31.28 -12.02
N LEU A 153 8.43 31.92 -12.98
CA LEU A 153 8.89 31.25 -14.20
C LEU A 153 9.79 30.07 -13.85
N ASN A 154 9.36 28.87 -14.22
CA ASN A 154 10.06 27.60 -13.94
C ASN A 154 10.19 27.24 -12.44
N VAL A 155 9.43 27.88 -11.53
CA VAL A 155 9.43 27.55 -10.09
C VAL A 155 8.00 27.20 -9.66
N PHE A 156 7.86 26.04 -9.03
CA PHE A 156 6.57 25.51 -8.61
C PHE A 156 6.61 25.04 -7.16
N ARG A 157 5.44 25.06 -6.51
CA ARG A 157 5.25 24.56 -5.15
C ARG A 157 4.34 23.37 -5.16
N GLY A 158 4.81 22.26 -4.58
CA GLY A 158 4.04 21.04 -4.34
C GLY A 158 3.81 20.80 -2.86
N PHE A 159 2.77 20.03 -2.54
CA PHE A 159 2.41 19.64 -1.18
C PHE A 159 2.15 18.14 -1.12
N THR A 160 2.29 17.58 0.07
CA THR A 160 1.72 16.27 0.38
C THR A 160 0.34 16.52 1.01
N PRO A 161 -0.77 16.19 0.33
CA PRO A 161 -2.10 16.38 0.90
C PRO A 161 -2.29 15.55 2.18
N PRO A 162 -3.10 16.00 3.17
CA PRO A 162 -3.32 15.26 4.42
C PRO A 162 -3.89 13.85 4.23
N ASN A 163 -4.65 13.65 3.15
CA ASN A 163 -5.27 12.37 2.79
C ASN A 163 -4.42 11.52 1.83
N ALA A 164 -3.22 11.98 1.44
CA ALA A 164 -2.31 11.20 0.63
C ALA A 164 -1.69 10.05 1.46
N PRO A 165 -1.34 8.92 0.83
CA PRO A 165 -0.58 7.87 1.51
C PRO A 165 0.76 8.43 2.00
N THR A 166 1.02 8.30 3.31
CA THR A 166 2.27 8.73 3.91
C THR A 166 2.93 7.58 4.65
N TYR A 167 4.23 7.50 4.56
CA TYR A 167 5.05 6.52 5.26
C TYR A 167 5.93 7.21 6.32
N GLY A 168 5.39 8.28 6.95
CA GLY A 168 6.13 9.14 7.88
C GLY A 168 7.12 10.10 7.19
N LYS A 169 7.17 10.11 5.86
CA LYS A 169 8.02 10.90 4.97
C LYS A 169 7.33 11.14 3.64
N VAL A 170 7.82 12.10 2.86
CA VAL A 170 7.35 12.29 1.48
C VAL A 170 7.60 11.00 0.69
N TYR A 171 6.57 10.53 0.01
CA TYR A 171 6.65 9.34 -0.83
C TYR A 171 7.52 9.62 -2.07
N GLY A 172 8.44 8.68 -2.41
CA GLY A 172 9.38 8.87 -3.53
C GLY A 172 8.68 9.06 -4.87
N GLY A 173 7.64 8.26 -5.16
CA GLY A 173 6.85 8.41 -6.37
C GLY A 173 6.13 9.77 -6.46
N GLN A 174 5.77 10.40 -5.33
CA GLN A 174 5.26 11.78 -5.32
C GLN A 174 6.33 12.77 -5.83
N LEU A 175 7.57 12.63 -5.38
CA LEU A 175 8.68 13.46 -5.87
C LEU A 175 8.91 13.28 -7.36
N VAL A 176 8.92 12.01 -7.85
CA VAL A 176 9.07 11.71 -9.28
C VAL A 176 7.93 12.31 -10.10
N GLY A 177 6.67 12.08 -9.68
CA GLY A 177 5.48 12.54 -10.38
C GLY A 177 5.36 14.07 -10.41
N GLN A 178 5.56 14.73 -9.25
CA GLN A 178 5.52 16.20 -9.16
C GLN A 178 6.67 16.87 -9.92
N ALA A 179 7.90 16.35 -9.84
CA ALA A 179 9.03 16.87 -10.60
C ALA A 179 8.82 16.74 -12.11
N LEU A 180 8.27 15.60 -12.57
CA LEU A 180 7.90 15.41 -13.97
C LEU A 180 6.77 16.36 -14.39
N ALA A 181 5.78 16.63 -13.53
CA ALA A 181 4.72 17.59 -13.78
C ALA A 181 5.31 19.03 -13.90
N ALA A 182 6.25 19.41 -13.02
CA ALA A 182 6.95 20.69 -13.11
C ALA A 182 7.72 20.83 -14.43
N ALA A 183 8.50 19.80 -14.79
CA ALA A 183 9.22 19.78 -16.06
C ALA A 183 8.27 19.92 -17.26
N SER A 184 7.17 19.18 -17.29
CA SER A 184 6.18 19.17 -18.37
C SER A 184 5.53 20.53 -18.58
N LYS A 185 5.24 21.28 -17.49
CA LYS A 185 4.68 22.64 -17.55
C LYS A 185 5.60 23.67 -18.23
N THR A 186 6.89 23.37 -18.39
CA THR A 186 7.88 24.26 -19.02
C THR A 186 8.23 23.91 -20.45
N VAL A 187 7.59 22.87 -21.00
CA VAL A 187 7.83 22.34 -22.34
C VAL A 187 6.60 22.61 -23.21
N GLU A 188 6.81 22.84 -24.50
CA GLU A 188 5.75 22.99 -25.51
C GLU A 188 4.82 21.76 -25.54
N ASN A 189 3.53 21.95 -25.60
CA ASN A 189 2.51 20.88 -25.53
C ASN A 189 2.67 19.76 -26.57
N MET A 190 3.38 19.99 -27.66
CA MET A 190 3.62 19.00 -28.70
C MET A 190 4.79 18.03 -28.39
N LYS A 191 5.55 18.31 -27.33
CA LYS A 191 6.65 17.44 -26.90
C LYS A 191 6.26 16.74 -25.61
N ILE A 192 6.36 15.42 -25.61
CA ILE A 192 5.95 14.57 -24.51
C ILE A 192 7.20 13.87 -23.97
N VAL A 193 7.26 13.69 -22.65
CA VAL A 193 8.38 12.98 -22.01
C VAL A 193 8.53 11.58 -22.60
N HIS A 194 9.75 11.20 -22.94
CA HIS A 194 10.07 9.84 -23.38
C HIS A 194 11.03 9.11 -22.41
N ASN A 195 11.79 9.83 -21.59
CA ASN A 195 12.51 9.25 -20.47
C ASN A 195 12.69 10.23 -19.30
N LEU A 196 12.97 9.66 -18.13
CA LEU A 196 13.42 10.40 -16.95
C LEU A 196 14.45 9.57 -16.17
N HIS A 197 15.33 10.27 -15.46
CA HIS A 197 16.33 9.71 -14.55
C HIS A 197 16.35 10.58 -13.30
N SER A 198 16.34 9.97 -12.11
CA SER A 198 16.24 10.73 -10.86
C SER A 198 17.08 10.13 -9.74
N TYR A 199 17.46 10.98 -8.79
CA TYR A 199 18.19 10.62 -7.58
C TYR A 199 17.48 11.15 -6.35
N PHE A 200 17.32 10.27 -5.35
CA PHE A 200 16.82 10.62 -4.02
C PHE A 200 18.02 10.95 -3.13
N LEU A 201 18.16 12.20 -2.74
CA LEU A 201 19.33 12.72 -2.01
C LEU A 201 19.09 12.77 -0.50
N LEU A 202 17.91 13.25 -0.10
CA LEU A 202 17.52 13.39 1.31
C LEU A 202 16.04 12.99 1.47
N VAL A 203 15.67 12.62 2.70
CA VAL A 203 14.28 12.32 3.05
C VAL A 203 13.45 13.61 3.14
N GLY A 204 12.36 13.68 2.40
CA GLY A 204 11.42 14.80 2.45
C GLY A 204 10.47 14.72 3.65
N GLU A 205 10.14 15.87 4.24
CA GLU A 205 9.19 16.03 5.35
C GLU A 205 7.78 16.35 4.81
N ILE A 206 6.77 15.58 5.25
CA ILE A 206 5.40 15.65 4.71
C ILE A 206 4.68 16.99 4.98
N ASN A 207 4.99 17.65 6.09
CA ASN A 207 4.33 18.90 6.49
C ASN A 207 4.98 20.17 5.93
N ILE A 208 5.98 20.01 5.05
CA ILE A 208 6.74 21.11 4.47
C ILE A 208 6.51 21.14 2.97
N PRO A 209 6.19 22.30 2.39
CA PRO A 209 6.10 22.44 0.94
C PRO A 209 7.40 22.03 0.24
N ILE A 210 7.26 21.49 -0.96
CA ILE A 210 8.40 21.15 -1.81
C ILE A 210 8.47 22.20 -2.92
N ILE A 211 9.63 22.82 -3.07
CA ILE A 211 9.89 23.78 -4.15
C ILE A 211 10.59 23.05 -5.28
N PHE A 212 9.99 23.06 -6.45
CA PHE A 212 10.52 22.47 -7.69
C PHE A 212 11.04 23.59 -8.58
N GLU A 213 12.35 23.64 -8.76
CA GLU A 213 13.03 24.58 -9.66
C GLU A 213 13.40 23.86 -10.94
N VAL A 214 12.90 24.34 -12.09
CA VAL A 214 13.12 23.73 -13.40
C VAL A 214 14.20 24.49 -14.15
N ILE A 215 15.25 23.79 -14.54
CA ILE A 215 16.34 24.32 -15.36
C ILE A 215 16.15 23.83 -16.79
N ARG A 216 16.00 24.75 -17.73
CA ARG A 216 15.89 24.46 -19.16
C ARG A 216 17.28 24.20 -19.72
N LEU A 217 17.64 22.91 -19.93
CA LEU A 217 18.96 22.53 -20.45
C LEU A 217 19.01 22.60 -21.97
N ARG A 218 17.89 22.27 -22.64
CA ARG A 218 17.79 22.29 -24.10
C ARG A 218 16.37 22.54 -24.55
N ASP A 219 16.21 23.41 -25.56
CA ASP A 219 14.98 23.62 -26.32
C ASP A 219 15.32 23.55 -27.82
N GLY A 220 15.12 22.40 -28.44
CA GLY A 220 15.26 22.19 -29.87
C GLY A 220 13.91 21.92 -30.54
N ASN A 221 13.86 21.87 -31.85
CA ASN A 221 12.64 21.65 -32.63
C ASN A 221 11.92 20.32 -32.23
N ASN A 222 12.69 19.22 -32.12
CA ASN A 222 12.15 17.89 -31.87
C ASN A 222 12.31 17.43 -30.41
N PHE A 223 13.33 17.93 -29.69
CA PHE A 223 13.67 17.49 -28.35
C PHE A 223 13.78 18.67 -27.40
N ALA A 224 13.40 18.46 -26.15
CA ALA A 224 13.69 19.36 -25.03
C ALA A 224 14.22 18.56 -23.85
N THR A 225 15.08 19.16 -23.03
CA THR A 225 15.61 18.52 -21.82
C THR A 225 15.47 19.46 -20.63
N ARG A 226 15.02 18.91 -19.51
CA ARG A 226 14.82 19.64 -18.24
C ARG A 226 15.57 18.93 -17.13
N ARG A 227 16.16 19.72 -16.24
CA ARG A 227 16.55 19.31 -14.90
C ARG A 227 15.59 19.93 -13.92
N VAL A 228 15.16 19.18 -12.90
CA VAL A 228 14.31 19.67 -11.81
C VAL A 228 15.00 19.36 -10.50
N ASP A 229 15.21 20.39 -9.69
CA ASP A 229 15.69 20.28 -8.32
C ASP A 229 14.51 20.47 -7.36
N ALA A 230 14.19 19.44 -6.56
CA ALA A 230 13.18 19.54 -5.52
C ALA A 230 13.86 19.89 -4.20
N ARG A 231 13.37 20.95 -3.53
CA ARG A 231 14.00 21.51 -2.32
C ARG A 231 13.03 21.63 -1.16
N GLN A 232 13.55 21.40 0.04
CA GLN A 232 12.90 21.73 1.31
C GLN A 232 13.94 22.37 2.25
N LYS A 233 13.56 23.42 2.99
CA LYS A 233 14.45 24.11 3.95
C LYS A 233 15.80 24.52 3.33
N GLY A 234 15.81 24.94 2.06
CA GLY A 234 17.03 25.33 1.34
C GLY A 234 17.92 24.17 0.89
N LYS A 235 17.61 22.92 1.22
CA LYS A 235 18.37 21.73 0.82
C LYS A 235 17.70 21.03 -0.36
N THR A 236 18.48 20.58 -1.34
CA THR A 236 18.00 19.74 -2.43
C THR A 236 17.77 18.32 -1.89
N ILE A 237 16.52 17.85 -1.95
CA ILE A 237 16.14 16.52 -1.47
C ILE A 237 16.03 15.49 -2.61
N PHE A 238 15.83 15.98 -3.85
CA PHE A 238 15.64 15.12 -5.02
C PHE A 238 16.01 15.89 -6.29
N ILE A 239 16.54 15.17 -7.29
CA ILE A 239 16.87 15.71 -8.61
C ILE A 239 16.28 14.79 -9.68
N LEU A 240 15.73 15.40 -10.75
CA LEU A 240 15.22 14.68 -11.90
C LEU A 240 15.73 15.34 -13.20
N PHE A 241 16.16 14.48 -14.14
CA PHE A 241 16.38 14.84 -15.54
C PHE A 241 15.26 14.22 -16.38
N ALA A 242 14.64 15.00 -17.25
CA ALA A 242 13.61 14.51 -18.17
C ALA A 242 13.90 14.97 -19.59
N SER A 243 13.73 14.06 -20.54
CA SER A 243 13.84 14.34 -21.97
C SER A 243 12.47 14.19 -22.64
N PHE A 244 12.15 15.16 -23.48
CA PHE A 244 10.88 15.30 -24.17
C PHE A 244 11.09 15.22 -25.68
N GLN A 245 10.15 14.62 -26.40
CA GLN A 245 10.23 14.46 -27.85
C GLN A 245 8.88 14.81 -28.49
N ARG A 246 8.93 15.47 -29.64
CA ARG A 246 7.78 15.62 -30.54
C ARG A 246 7.49 14.27 -31.21
N LYS A 247 6.21 13.90 -31.33
CA LYS A 247 5.81 12.67 -31.99
C LYS A 247 6.38 12.61 -33.41
N GLN A 248 7.06 11.52 -33.74
CA GLN A 248 7.64 11.27 -35.07
C GLN A 248 7.29 9.86 -35.52
N GLN A 249 7.25 9.65 -36.83
CA GLN A 249 7.18 8.32 -37.43
C GLN A 249 8.57 7.66 -37.44
N GLY A 250 8.65 6.34 -37.23
CA GLY A 250 9.90 5.60 -37.20
C GLY A 250 9.66 4.10 -37.26
N PHE A 251 10.75 3.34 -37.09
CA PHE A 251 10.69 1.88 -37.02
C PHE A 251 9.92 1.42 -35.78
N ILE A 252 9.16 0.32 -35.95
CA ILE A 252 8.34 -0.25 -34.85
C ILE A 252 8.68 -1.73 -34.74
N HIS A 253 9.08 -2.15 -33.54
CA HIS A 253 9.15 -3.56 -33.16
C HIS A 253 8.87 -3.70 -31.65
N GLN A 254 8.48 -4.88 -31.23
CA GLN A 254 8.33 -5.23 -29.82
C GLN A 254 8.66 -6.71 -29.66
N GLU A 255 9.74 -7.00 -28.96
CA GLU A 255 10.16 -8.37 -28.62
C GLU A 255 9.64 -8.77 -27.23
N SER A 256 9.51 -7.79 -26.31
CA SER A 256 8.97 -8.05 -24.97
C SER A 256 7.51 -8.48 -25.03
N ILE A 257 7.23 -9.71 -24.66
CA ILE A 257 5.88 -10.29 -24.61
C ILE A 257 5.28 -10.08 -23.21
N MET A 258 4.01 -9.65 -23.18
CA MET A 258 3.26 -9.59 -21.93
C MET A 258 3.05 -11.01 -21.39
N PRO A 259 3.45 -11.29 -20.12
CA PRO A 259 3.21 -12.61 -19.56
C PRO A 259 1.71 -12.87 -19.38
N HIS A 260 1.33 -14.14 -19.52
CA HIS A 260 -0.04 -14.55 -19.21
C HIS A 260 -0.37 -14.29 -17.74
N THR A 261 -1.45 -13.58 -17.50
CA THR A 261 -1.96 -13.23 -16.15
C THR A 261 -3.49 -13.21 -16.19
N PRO A 262 -4.16 -13.50 -15.06
CA PRO A 262 -5.60 -13.27 -14.97
C PRO A 262 -5.96 -11.81 -15.27
N ALA A 263 -7.13 -11.59 -15.84
CA ALA A 263 -7.66 -10.24 -16.03
C ALA A 263 -7.86 -9.53 -14.68
N PRO A 264 -7.65 -8.23 -14.59
CA PRO A 264 -7.75 -7.52 -13.31
C PRO A 264 -9.12 -7.64 -12.63
N GLU A 265 -10.18 -7.82 -13.39
CA GLU A 265 -11.54 -8.03 -12.90
C GLU A 265 -11.71 -9.35 -12.13
N MET A 266 -10.84 -10.34 -12.41
CA MET A 266 -10.82 -11.65 -11.75
C MET A 266 -9.98 -11.67 -10.46
N LEU A 267 -9.32 -10.56 -10.13
CA LEU A 267 -8.38 -10.46 -9.03
C LEU A 267 -8.97 -9.62 -7.89
N LEU A 268 -8.58 -9.97 -6.66
CA LEU A 268 -9.02 -9.22 -5.48
C LEU A 268 -8.46 -7.79 -5.46
N PRO A 269 -9.27 -6.80 -5.05
CA PRO A 269 -8.78 -5.48 -4.72
C PRO A 269 -7.68 -5.53 -3.65
N ARG A 270 -6.71 -4.60 -3.73
CA ARG A 270 -5.66 -4.46 -2.71
C ARG A 270 -6.27 -4.30 -1.32
N GLU A 271 -7.31 -3.50 -1.19
CA GLU A 271 -8.01 -3.22 0.06
C GLU A 271 -8.57 -4.51 0.67
N GLU A 272 -9.27 -5.31 -0.12
CA GLU A 272 -9.81 -6.60 0.35
C GLU A 272 -8.70 -7.57 0.75
N MET A 273 -7.61 -7.59 0.01
CA MET A 273 -6.45 -8.43 0.36
C MET A 273 -5.80 -7.98 1.67
N LEU A 274 -5.71 -6.66 1.92
CA LEU A 274 -5.22 -6.13 3.20
C LEU A 274 -6.17 -6.48 4.35
N GLU A 275 -7.48 -6.39 4.15
CA GLU A 275 -8.48 -6.81 5.13
C GLU A 275 -8.32 -8.28 5.52
N ARG A 276 -8.15 -9.17 4.54
CA ARG A 276 -7.90 -10.59 4.80
C ARG A 276 -6.61 -10.83 5.59
N ARG A 277 -5.56 -10.02 5.36
CA ARG A 277 -4.32 -10.08 6.15
C ARG A 277 -4.49 -9.60 7.58
N ILE A 278 -5.21 -8.52 7.77
CA ILE A 278 -5.46 -8.00 9.11
C ILE A 278 -6.21 -9.04 9.95
N THR A 279 -7.13 -9.78 9.35
CA THR A 279 -7.94 -10.78 10.04
C THR A 279 -7.27 -12.16 10.14
N ASP A 280 -6.19 -12.44 9.40
CA ASP A 280 -5.50 -13.74 9.44
C ASP A 280 -4.78 -13.96 10.79
N PRO A 281 -5.23 -14.92 11.61
CA PRO A 281 -4.63 -15.19 12.91
C PRO A 281 -3.20 -15.75 12.83
N LEU A 282 -2.79 -16.33 11.69
CA LEU A 282 -1.42 -16.81 11.46
C LEU A 282 -0.39 -15.71 11.26
N LEU A 283 -0.83 -14.45 11.08
CA LEU A 283 0.05 -13.31 10.99
C LEU A 283 0.26 -12.68 12.37
N PRO A 284 1.50 -12.29 12.72
CA PRO A 284 1.80 -11.69 14.01
C PRO A 284 0.96 -10.45 14.28
N ARG A 285 0.57 -10.26 15.53
CA ARG A 285 -0.28 -9.16 15.98
C ARG A 285 0.28 -7.80 15.59
N ASP A 286 1.58 -7.56 15.79
CA ASP A 286 2.22 -6.27 15.45
C ASP A 286 2.16 -5.98 13.96
N TYR A 287 2.29 -7.01 13.12
CA TYR A 287 2.13 -6.88 11.67
C TYR A 287 0.70 -6.52 11.31
N ARG A 288 -0.30 -7.22 11.85
CA ARG A 288 -1.72 -6.95 11.60
C ARG A 288 -2.11 -5.52 12.00
N ASN A 289 -1.62 -5.04 13.15
CA ASN A 289 -1.87 -3.67 13.60
C ASN A 289 -1.23 -2.62 12.66
N LYS A 290 -0.04 -2.85 12.13
CA LYS A 290 0.58 -1.97 11.12
C LYS A 290 -0.26 -1.91 9.84
N VAL A 291 -0.70 -3.05 9.34
CA VAL A 291 -1.54 -3.12 8.13
C VAL A 291 -2.90 -2.46 8.37
N ALA A 292 -3.47 -2.57 9.58
CA ALA A 292 -4.72 -1.89 9.95
C ALA A 292 -4.59 -0.36 9.88
N ILE A 293 -3.43 0.20 10.23
CA ILE A 293 -3.14 1.63 10.07
C ILE A 293 -3.00 2.00 8.59
N GLU A 294 -2.34 1.15 7.81
CA GLU A 294 -2.11 1.39 6.38
C GLU A 294 -3.41 1.43 5.56
N ILE A 295 -4.37 0.56 5.88
CA ILE A 295 -5.65 0.48 5.16
C ILE A 295 -6.51 1.75 5.36
N ASN A 296 -6.27 2.51 6.43
CA ASN A 296 -7.00 3.75 6.71
C ASN A 296 -6.61 4.91 5.78
N ALA A 297 -5.47 4.83 5.09
CA ALA A 297 -5.04 5.86 4.16
C ALA A 297 -5.78 5.71 2.82
N SER A 298 -6.31 6.83 2.31
CA SER A 298 -6.86 6.88 0.95
C SER A 298 -5.76 6.60 -0.06
N PHE A 299 -5.90 5.53 -0.83
CA PHE A 299 -4.90 5.11 -1.80
C PHE A 299 -5.35 5.51 -3.22
N PRO A 300 -4.58 6.35 -3.95
CA PRO A 300 -5.03 6.94 -5.20
C PRO A 300 -4.94 5.98 -6.41
N ILE A 301 -4.33 4.82 -6.24
CA ILE A 301 -4.10 3.82 -7.27
C ILE A 301 -4.87 2.54 -6.93
N ASP A 302 -5.65 2.03 -7.86
CA ASP A 302 -6.25 0.68 -7.77
C ASP A 302 -5.19 -0.34 -8.15
N ILE A 303 -4.96 -1.34 -7.30
CA ILE A 303 -3.95 -2.40 -7.48
C ILE A 303 -4.60 -3.77 -7.34
N ARG A 304 -4.26 -4.68 -8.28
CA ARG A 304 -4.67 -6.07 -8.31
C ARG A 304 -3.45 -6.97 -8.44
N PHE A 305 -3.10 -7.70 -7.39
CA PHE A 305 -1.95 -8.60 -7.42
C PHE A 305 -2.27 -9.88 -8.17
N CYS A 306 -1.42 -10.25 -9.13
CA CYS A 306 -1.60 -11.51 -9.90
C CYS A 306 -1.28 -12.76 -9.06
N GLU A 307 -0.44 -12.58 -8.03
CA GLU A 307 -0.04 -13.66 -7.11
C GLU A 307 -0.29 -13.19 -5.67
N PRO A 308 -1.32 -13.71 -4.98
CA PRO A 308 -1.75 -13.19 -3.67
C PRO A 308 -0.74 -13.39 -2.54
N ASN A 309 0.23 -14.30 -2.72
CA ASN A 309 1.15 -14.72 -1.65
C ASN A 309 2.38 -13.82 -1.45
N TYR A 310 2.56 -12.82 -2.29
CA TYR A 310 3.84 -12.10 -2.40
C TYR A 310 4.06 -10.96 -1.43
N SER A 311 3.24 -10.69 -0.49
CA SER A 311 3.43 -9.44 0.21
C SER A 311 3.27 -9.47 1.71
N THR A 312 3.58 -10.58 2.36
CA THR A 312 3.87 -10.52 3.79
C THR A 312 5.34 -10.13 3.96
N GLU A 313 5.63 -9.15 4.78
CA GLU A 313 7.02 -8.77 5.12
C GLU A 313 7.78 -9.89 5.85
N GLN A 314 7.16 -11.05 6.05
CA GLN A 314 7.59 -12.09 6.97
C GLN A 314 7.96 -13.39 6.30
N THR A 315 7.53 -13.61 5.06
CA THR A 315 7.80 -14.85 4.34
C THR A 315 8.68 -14.60 3.12
N LYS A 316 9.65 -15.48 2.90
CA LYS A 316 10.47 -15.46 1.69
C LYS A 316 9.61 -15.69 0.46
N SER A 317 9.86 -14.92 -0.57
CA SER A 317 9.23 -15.07 -1.88
C SER A 317 10.22 -14.74 -3.00
N PRO A 318 9.96 -15.16 -4.25
CA PRO A 318 10.85 -14.83 -5.36
C PRO A 318 11.02 -13.31 -5.53
N PRO A 319 12.18 -12.85 -6.04
CA PRO A 319 12.47 -11.43 -6.26
C PRO A 319 11.76 -10.92 -7.53
N ARG A 320 10.47 -11.14 -7.62
CA ARG A 320 9.62 -10.73 -8.74
C ARG A 320 8.20 -10.49 -8.27
N LEU A 321 7.47 -9.63 -9.00
CA LEU A 321 6.07 -9.35 -8.74
C LEU A 321 5.36 -8.95 -10.03
N LYS A 322 4.09 -9.37 -10.17
CA LYS A 322 3.19 -8.93 -11.23
C LYS A 322 1.91 -8.40 -10.60
N TYR A 323 1.51 -7.21 -11.00
CA TYR A 323 0.22 -6.65 -10.59
C TYR A 323 -0.33 -5.70 -11.66
N TRP A 324 -1.65 -5.65 -11.75
CA TRP A 324 -2.35 -4.64 -12.48
C TRP A 324 -2.53 -3.40 -11.63
N PHE A 325 -2.42 -2.22 -12.24
CA PHE A 325 -2.70 -0.97 -11.57
C PHE A 325 -3.37 0.03 -12.53
N ARG A 326 -4.12 0.96 -11.94
CA ARG A 326 -4.68 2.14 -12.60
C ARG A 326 -4.93 3.26 -11.58
N ALA A 327 -5.05 4.51 -12.03
CA ALA A 327 -5.55 5.59 -11.19
C ALA A 327 -7.00 5.32 -10.79
N LYS A 328 -7.38 5.66 -9.56
CA LYS A 328 -8.79 5.71 -9.14
C LYS A 328 -9.41 7.01 -9.64
N GLY A 329 -10.52 6.90 -10.36
CA GLY A 329 -11.20 8.02 -11.03
C GLY A 329 -10.73 8.23 -12.46
N LYS A 330 -11.38 9.16 -13.15
CA LYS A 330 -11.08 9.51 -14.54
C LYS A 330 -10.11 10.67 -14.64
N LEU A 331 -9.19 10.57 -15.59
CA LEU A 331 -8.23 11.62 -15.94
C LEU A 331 -8.61 12.24 -17.27
N SER A 332 -8.24 13.51 -17.47
CA SER A 332 -8.53 14.21 -18.72
C SER A 332 -7.81 13.57 -19.93
N ASP A 333 -8.56 13.21 -20.95
CA ASP A 333 -8.01 12.65 -22.19
C ASP A 333 -7.05 13.60 -22.91
N ALA A 334 -7.26 14.91 -22.73
CA ALA A 334 -6.46 15.95 -23.37
C ALA A 334 -5.06 16.08 -22.71
N ASP A 335 -4.88 15.65 -21.46
CA ASP A 335 -3.62 15.81 -20.73
C ASP A 335 -2.76 14.53 -20.74
N GLN A 336 -2.09 14.29 -21.86
CA GLN A 336 -1.17 13.16 -22.00
C GLN A 336 0.08 13.26 -21.07
N ALA A 337 0.43 14.45 -20.62
CA ALA A 337 1.52 14.65 -19.67
C ALA A 337 1.09 14.16 -18.26
N LEU A 338 -0.14 14.47 -17.83
CA LEU A 338 -0.69 14.02 -16.56
C LEU A 338 -0.70 12.48 -16.46
N HIS A 339 -1.14 11.78 -17.49
CA HIS A 339 -1.12 10.31 -17.50
C HIS A 339 0.29 9.74 -17.23
N ARG A 340 1.34 10.33 -17.81
CA ARG A 340 2.73 9.91 -17.55
C ARG A 340 3.22 10.29 -16.15
N CYS A 341 2.81 11.43 -15.62
CA CYS A 341 3.10 11.81 -14.24
C CYS A 341 2.45 10.85 -13.23
N VAL A 342 1.23 10.40 -13.50
CA VAL A 342 0.53 9.40 -12.67
C VAL A 342 1.21 8.05 -12.73
N VAL A 343 1.65 7.59 -13.90
CA VAL A 343 2.42 6.34 -14.04
C VAL A 343 3.77 6.47 -13.33
N ALA A 344 4.43 7.63 -13.40
CA ALA A 344 5.66 7.89 -12.68
C ALA A 344 5.45 7.88 -11.16
N TYR A 345 4.35 8.44 -10.66
CA TYR A 345 3.93 8.31 -9.27
C TYR A 345 3.73 6.84 -8.86
N ALA A 346 3.00 6.07 -9.67
CA ALA A 346 2.64 4.69 -9.36
C ALA A 346 3.83 3.72 -9.46
N SER A 347 4.84 4.04 -10.28
CA SER A 347 5.97 3.15 -10.56
C SER A 347 6.84 2.85 -9.33
N ASP A 348 6.88 3.73 -8.33
CA ASP A 348 7.71 3.57 -7.12
C ASP A 348 6.96 2.88 -5.94
N LEU A 349 5.66 2.56 -6.08
CA LEU A 349 4.82 2.08 -4.96
C LEU A 349 5.34 0.80 -4.28
N ILE A 350 5.77 -0.17 -5.05
CA ILE A 350 6.20 -1.48 -4.54
C ILE A 350 7.60 -1.82 -5.06
N PHE A 351 8.08 -1.07 -6.02
CA PHE A 351 9.27 -1.34 -6.80
C PHE A 351 10.52 -1.62 -5.95
N ALA A 352 10.77 -0.75 -4.97
CA ALA A 352 11.92 -0.85 -4.08
C ALA A 352 11.95 -2.14 -3.24
N SER A 353 10.79 -2.68 -2.86
CA SER A 353 10.69 -3.78 -1.91
C SER A 353 10.94 -5.17 -2.51
N ILE A 354 10.95 -5.30 -3.83
CA ILE A 354 11.03 -6.61 -4.51
C ILE A 354 12.38 -7.30 -4.30
N SER A 355 13.47 -6.54 -4.24
CA SER A 355 14.80 -7.08 -3.97
C SER A 355 14.94 -7.68 -2.55
N LEU A 356 14.05 -7.32 -1.64
CA LEU A 356 14.02 -7.83 -0.26
C LEU A 356 13.30 -9.17 -0.14
N ASN A 357 12.45 -9.52 -1.08
CA ASN A 357 11.59 -10.71 -1.01
C ASN A 357 12.32 -12.02 -0.66
N PRO A 358 13.49 -12.36 -1.24
CA PRO A 358 14.21 -13.59 -0.89
C PRO A 358 14.82 -13.58 0.52
N HIS A 359 14.92 -12.41 1.14
CA HIS A 359 15.62 -12.19 2.41
C HIS A 359 14.65 -12.01 3.59
N ARG A 360 13.34 -11.94 3.32
CA ARG A 360 12.31 -11.74 4.35
C ARG A 360 12.26 -12.93 5.28
N ARG A 361 12.10 -12.66 6.57
CA ARG A 361 11.88 -13.66 7.63
C ARG A 361 11.12 -13.03 8.78
N GLU A 362 10.46 -13.85 9.56
CA GLU A 362 9.77 -13.40 10.77
C GLU A 362 10.71 -12.61 11.68
N GLY A 363 10.21 -11.53 12.21
CA GLY A 363 10.97 -10.65 13.09
C GLY A 363 12.03 -9.79 12.42
N MET A 364 12.21 -9.86 11.11
CA MET A 364 13.13 -8.98 10.39
C MET A 364 12.48 -7.62 10.13
N SER A 365 13.14 -6.57 10.56
CA SER A 365 12.83 -5.20 10.14
C SER A 365 13.84 -4.75 9.11
N VAL A 366 13.37 -4.25 7.97
CA VAL A 366 14.24 -3.75 6.90
C VAL A 366 13.87 -2.31 6.60
N ALA A 367 14.85 -1.43 6.62
CA ALA A 367 14.72 -0.10 6.05
C ALA A 367 15.09 -0.16 4.56
N ALA A 368 14.18 0.28 3.70
CA ALA A 368 14.41 0.40 2.27
C ALA A 368 14.21 1.86 1.85
N LEU A 369 15.19 2.40 1.12
CA LEU A 369 15.17 3.74 0.57
C LEU A 369 15.56 3.68 -0.90
N SER A 370 14.76 4.29 -1.77
CA SER A 370 15.14 4.46 -3.17
C SER A 370 16.35 5.40 -3.25
N LEU A 371 17.39 5.00 -3.99
CA LEU A 371 18.56 5.82 -4.29
C LEU A 371 18.40 6.51 -5.63
N ASP A 372 17.93 5.79 -6.62
CA ASP A 372 17.62 6.31 -7.96
C ASP A 372 16.34 5.68 -8.52
N HIS A 373 15.77 6.31 -9.53
CA HIS A 373 14.65 5.80 -10.29
C HIS A 373 14.68 6.34 -11.72
N SER A 374 14.58 5.46 -12.69
CA SER A 374 14.60 5.78 -14.12
C SER A 374 13.43 5.17 -14.84
N MET A 375 12.87 5.87 -15.83
CA MET A 375 11.76 5.39 -16.65
C MET A 375 11.94 5.73 -18.12
N TRP A 376 11.40 4.89 -18.98
CA TRP A 376 11.36 5.07 -20.43
C TRP A 376 9.95 4.82 -20.94
N PHE A 377 9.35 5.83 -21.57
CA PHE A 377 8.01 5.76 -22.13
C PHE A 377 8.09 5.49 -23.63
N HIS A 378 7.55 4.38 -24.07
CA HIS A 378 7.68 3.90 -25.46
C HIS A 378 6.43 4.17 -26.29
N ARG A 379 5.24 4.20 -25.67
CA ARG A 379 3.96 4.35 -26.36
C ARG A 379 3.03 5.29 -25.58
N PRO A 380 2.01 5.84 -26.25
CA PRO A 380 0.90 6.49 -25.54
C PRO A 380 0.27 5.52 -24.54
N LEU A 381 -0.10 6.05 -23.38
CA LEU A 381 -0.73 5.26 -22.31
C LEU A 381 -1.80 6.08 -21.61
N ARG A 382 -2.73 5.37 -20.97
CA ARG A 382 -3.72 5.92 -20.05
C ARG A 382 -3.46 5.36 -18.66
N ALA A 383 -3.32 6.26 -17.69
CA ALA A 383 -3.06 5.85 -16.30
C ALA A 383 -4.36 5.47 -15.55
N ASP A 384 -5.51 5.88 -16.05
CA ASP A 384 -6.85 5.50 -15.57
C ASP A 384 -7.42 4.24 -16.27
N ASP A 385 -6.64 3.62 -17.17
CA ASP A 385 -6.88 2.28 -17.68
C ASP A 385 -5.88 1.28 -17.08
N TRP A 386 -6.22 -0.01 -17.09
CA TRP A 386 -5.38 -1.04 -16.51
C TRP A 386 -4.04 -1.21 -17.20
N LEU A 387 -2.97 -1.12 -16.43
CA LEU A 387 -1.61 -1.41 -16.85
C LEU A 387 -1.06 -2.57 -16.02
N LEU A 388 -0.49 -3.59 -16.67
CA LEU A 388 0.22 -4.67 -16.00
C LEU A 388 1.66 -4.26 -15.73
N PHE A 389 2.08 -4.24 -14.48
CA PHE A 389 3.47 -4.01 -14.10
C PHE A 389 4.13 -5.32 -13.72
N VAL A 390 5.18 -5.68 -14.43
CA VAL A 390 6.01 -6.87 -14.24
C VAL A 390 7.36 -6.43 -13.74
N ILE A 391 7.67 -6.71 -12.47
CA ILE A 391 8.89 -6.30 -11.79
C ILE A 391 9.74 -7.52 -11.48
N VAL A 392 11.05 -7.41 -11.68
CA VAL A 392 12.04 -8.41 -11.28
C VAL A 392 13.25 -7.71 -10.64
N SER A 393 13.82 -8.34 -9.62
CA SER A 393 15.10 -7.93 -9.06
C SER A 393 16.15 -8.99 -9.35
N PRO A 394 17.02 -8.77 -10.33
CA PRO A 394 18.01 -9.76 -10.73
C PRO A 394 19.16 -9.89 -9.74
N ILE A 395 19.40 -8.88 -8.91
CA ILE A 395 20.53 -8.87 -7.96
C ILE A 395 20.26 -8.00 -6.74
N ALA A 396 20.76 -8.45 -5.60
CA ALA A 396 21.00 -7.66 -4.40
C ALA A 396 22.39 -7.97 -3.87
N SER A 397 23.18 -6.93 -3.60
CA SER A 397 24.57 -7.04 -3.12
C SER A 397 24.98 -5.78 -2.38
N GLU A 398 25.88 -5.90 -1.39
CA GLU A 398 26.42 -4.76 -0.64
C GLU A 398 25.35 -3.80 -0.09
N SER A 399 24.29 -4.34 0.50
CA SER A 399 23.12 -3.60 1.00
C SER A 399 22.39 -2.81 -0.08
N ARG A 400 22.57 -3.11 -1.35
CA ARG A 400 21.79 -2.51 -2.45
C ARG A 400 20.98 -3.59 -3.15
N GLY A 401 19.76 -3.24 -3.55
CA GLY A 401 18.92 -4.05 -4.40
C GLY A 401 18.65 -3.33 -5.72
N PHE A 402 18.84 -4.02 -6.84
CA PHE A 402 18.48 -3.50 -8.15
C PHE A 402 17.18 -4.14 -8.63
N ALA A 403 16.29 -3.35 -9.17
CA ALA A 403 15.04 -3.83 -9.77
C ALA A 403 14.83 -3.23 -11.16
N THR A 404 14.18 -4.00 -12.02
CA THR A 404 13.69 -3.55 -13.33
C THR A 404 12.23 -3.92 -13.48
N GLY A 405 11.52 -3.12 -14.26
CA GLY A 405 10.09 -3.32 -14.47
C GLY A 405 9.66 -3.02 -15.90
N LYS A 406 8.67 -3.75 -16.39
CA LYS A 406 8.02 -3.57 -17.69
C LYS A 406 6.53 -3.35 -17.48
N MET A 407 5.96 -2.34 -18.13
CA MET A 407 4.53 -2.05 -18.07
C MET A 407 3.89 -2.33 -19.42
N PHE A 408 2.77 -3.06 -19.39
CA PHE A 408 1.98 -3.40 -20.57
C PHE A 408 0.56 -2.89 -20.42
N ASN A 409 -0.03 -2.43 -21.51
CA ASN A 409 -1.46 -2.18 -21.52
C ASN A 409 -2.26 -3.48 -21.76
N ARG A 410 -3.59 -3.42 -21.72
CA ARG A 410 -4.47 -4.59 -21.91
C ARG A 410 -4.33 -5.28 -23.27
N LYS A 411 -3.79 -4.58 -24.27
CA LYS A 411 -3.54 -5.14 -25.62
C LYS A 411 -2.20 -5.88 -25.71
N GLY A 412 -1.43 -5.94 -24.61
CA GLY A 412 -0.09 -6.52 -24.58
C GLY A 412 1.00 -5.62 -25.18
N GLU A 413 0.68 -4.34 -25.42
CA GLU A 413 1.69 -3.39 -25.89
C GLU A 413 2.58 -2.94 -24.74
N PHE A 414 3.89 -3.00 -24.93
CA PHE A 414 4.91 -2.53 -24.00
C PHE A 414 4.94 -1.00 -24.01
N VAL A 415 4.42 -0.38 -22.94
CA VAL A 415 4.20 1.07 -22.90
C VAL A 415 5.27 1.82 -22.12
N CYS A 416 5.86 1.19 -21.08
CA CYS A 416 6.85 1.84 -20.23
C CYS A 416 7.80 0.83 -19.58
N ALA A 417 9.08 1.20 -19.45
CA ALA A 417 10.06 0.52 -18.62
C ALA A 417 10.42 1.35 -17.39
N ALA A 418 10.82 0.69 -16.31
CA ALA A 418 11.37 1.31 -15.11
C ALA A 418 12.63 0.57 -14.65
N GLY A 419 13.54 1.26 -13.96
CA GLY A 419 14.73 0.69 -13.35
C GLY A 419 15.17 1.55 -12.16
N GLY A 420 15.75 0.93 -11.13
CA GLY A 420 16.21 1.68 -9.97
C GLY A 420 16.95 0.83 -8.95
N ILE A 421 17.67 1.52 -8.07
CA ILE A 421 18.45 0.95 -6.97
C ILE A 421 17.86 1.41 -5.65
N ILE A 422 17.83 0.49 -4.69
CA ILE A 422 17.48 0.79 -3.29
C ILE A 422 18.66 0.52 -2.37
N ASP A 423 18.75 1.30 -1.29
CA ASP A 423 19.48 0.94 -0.08
C ASP A 423 18.62 0.01 0.76
N ALA A 424 19.11 -1.20 1.02
CA ALA A 424 18.38 -2.27 1.70
C ALA A 424 19.21 -2.77 2.87
N ARG A 425 19.11 -2.11 4.03
CA ARG A 425 19.82 -2.51 5.26
C ARG A 425 18.92 -3.29 6.20
N SER A 426 19.41 -4.45 6.67
CA SER A 426 18.74 -5.18 7.73
C SER A 426 19.01 -4.53 9.08
N CYS A 427 17.97 -4.34 9.87
CA CYS A 427 18.08 -3.86 11.24
C CYS A 427 17.75 -4.97 12.24
N ALA A 428 18.59 -5.20 13.24
CA ALA A 428 18.24 -6.04 14.37
C ALA A 428 17.17 -5.34 15.24
N LYS A 429 16.14 -6.08 15.66
CA LYS A 429 14.93 -5.58 16.35
C LYS A 429 15.14 -4.62 17.55
N ARG A 430 16.34 -4.53 18.14
CA ARG A 430 16.58 -3.75 19.39
C ARG A 430 17.21 -2.37 19.23
N SER A 431 17.63 -1.95 18.02
CA SER A 431 18.35 -0.67 17.86
C SER A 431 17.96 0.16 16.64
N CYS A 432 16.94 -0.24 15.88
CA CYS A 432 16.54 0.50 14.70
C CYS A 432 15.54 1.61 15.05
N ASP A 433 16.02 2.62 15.77
CA ASP A 433 15.41 3.94 15.67
C ASP A 433 15.80 4.51 14.28
N TYR A 434 14.92 4.31 13.30
CA TYR A 434 15.06 4.85 11.96
C TYR A 434 15.35 6.36 11.95
N LYS A 435 14.82 7.09 12.97
CA LYS A 435 15.15 8.50 13.22
C LYS A 435 16.61 8.70 13.62
N ALA A 436 17.22 7.75 14.33
CA ALA A 436 18.63 7.83 14.72
C ALA A 436 19.58 7.56 13.55
N LEU A 437 19.20 6.66 12.62
CA LEU A 437 19.98 6.39 11.41
C LEU A 437 20.00 7.62 10.49
N LEU A 438 18.86 8.26 10.28
CA LEU A 438 18.73 9.47 9.49
C LEU A 438 19.41 10.68 10.13
N ARG A 439 19.40 10.80 11.47
CA ARG A 439 20.13 11.85 12.20
C ARG A 439 21.64 11.71 12.08
N ARG A 440 22.19 10.48 12.06
CA ARG A 440 23.63 10.25 11.91
C ARG A 440 24.15 10.61 10.52
N GLU A 441 23.35 10.46 9.47
CA GLU A 441 23.73 10.87 8.10
C GLU A 441 23.55 12.38 7.88
N ALA A 442 22.52 12.98 8.47
CA ALA A 442 22.30 14.44 8.41
C ALA A 442 23.33 15.26 9.23
N LEU A 443 24.05 14.64 10.18
CA LEU A 443 25.13 15.29 10.95
C LEU A 443 26.52 15.16 10.30
N LYS A 444 26.63 14.34 9.24
CA LYS A 444 27.89 14.13 8.50
C LYS A 444 27.91 14.86 7.12
N SER A 445 26.82 15.52 6.75
CA SER A 445 26.66 16.40 5.58
C SER A 445 26.45 17.84 6.05
#